data_6b2a717f1b8588921398d99d4be42eb5
#
_entry.id   6b2a717f1b8588921398d99d4be42eb5
#
_cell.length_a   1.000
_cell.length_b   1.000
_cell.length_c   1.000
_cell.angle_alpha   90.00
_cell.angle_beta   90.00
_cell.angle_gamma   90.00
#
_symmetry.space_group_name_H-M   'P 1'
#
loop_
_entity.id
_entity.type
_entity.pdbx_description
1 polymer ?
#
loop_
_entity_poly.entity_id
_entity_poly.type
_entity_poly.pdbx_seq_one_letter_code
_entity_poly.pdbx_strand_id
1 'polypeptide(L)'
;MIIRNVREEEWGEFMRLLEVSYGFPSGFFPRYYPYLYGEGCRDYSSFYVVEDGGRLVSHVGLFKMNVVSLGVRLTIGGIGGVATLPSERGRGYMSMLLNHVIGVMRRSGIPLSVLWGDRQRYGAFGWEVAGQKYSLYVTERSVGRSGVKPLELVMAQWDDALPTMAMHYESIPIRVERNWECYRGFQSLDPAALGNPPMRVWVSEHGYLISQGEGDVKDPLGRPNVVEVASLKGLEAELVSGFMRASGVRRVIIHVNAHDEGRLSRLLRIASYYMELPEGVFRIINLSLLLKAFTRLLSDRAQGVGLRDYEVTLGLRFNDYVDKATLFVRGGVVDVSLNEASGNYVEVDERDGVRLILGGPMGPVPKPLKPLMTLLPIPIHVPLLNYV
;
A
#
# COMPACT_ATOMS: atom_id res chain seq x y z
N MET A 1 -19.22 -27.11 -7.51
CA MET A 1 -18.52 -25.92 -7.05
C MET A 1 -17.02 -26.21 -6.91
N ILE A 2 -16.15 -25.39 -7.55
CA ILE A 2 -14.69 -25.55 -7.58
C ILE A 2 -14.04 -24.17 -7.38
N ILE A 3 -12.93 -24.09 -6.61
CA ILE A 3 -12.07 -22.91 -6.55
C ILE A 3 -10.85 -23.17 -7.45
N ARG A 4 -10.60 -22.29 -8.37
CA ARG A 4 -9.47 -22.33 -9.31
C ARG A 4 -9.08 -20.96 -9.82
N ASN A 5 -8.00 -20.87 -10.59
CA ASN A 5 -7.67 -19.66 -11.32
C ASN A 5 -8.51 -19.53 -12.59
N VAL A 6 -8.66 -18.28 -13.07
CA VAL A 6 -9.26 -17.97 -14.37
C VAL A 6 -8.39 -18.51 -15.48
N ARG A 7 -9.01 -19.08 -16.52
CA ARG A 7 -8.32 -19.49 -17.75
C ARG A 7 -8.35 -18.36 -18.77
N GLU A 8 -7.42 -18.40 -19.69
CA GLU A 8 -7.29 -17.35 -20.72
C GLU A 8 -8.54 -17.23 -21.59
N GLU A 9 -9.10 -18.34 -22.02
CA GLU A 9 -10.33 -18.42 -22.83
C GLU A 9 -11.58 -17.88 -22.11
N GLU A 10 -11.56 -17.83 -20.77
CA GLU A 10 -12.67 -17.35 -19.93
C GLU A 10 -12.59 -15.83 -19.64
N TRP A 11 -11.56 -15.14 -20.14
CA TRP A 11 -11.31 -13.74 -19.80
C TRP A 11 -12.52 -12.83 -20.01
N GLY A 12 -13.26 -13.02 -21.11
CA GLY A 12 -14.45 -12.23 -21.38
C GLY A 12 -15.60 -12.49 -20.40
N GLU A 13 -15.79 -13.72 -19.94
CA GLU A 13 -16.76 -14.06 -18.89
C GLU A 13 -16.33 -13.49 -17.55
N PHE A 14 -15.06 -13.62 -17.22
CA PHE A 14 -14.47 -13.11 -16.00
C PHE A 14 -14.61 -11.57 -15.90
N MET A 15 -14.32 -10.83 -16.98
CA MET A 15 -14.52 -9.37 -16.99
C MET A 15 -15.99 -9.01 -16.76
N ARG A 16 -16.93 -9.70 -17.39
CA ARG A 16 -18.37 -9.49 -17.15
C ARG A 16 -18.77 -9.75 -15.71
N LEU A 17 -18.21 -10.78 -15.06
CA LEU A 17 -18.45 -11.05 -13.63
C LEU A 17 -18.05 -9.83 -12.78
N LEU A 18 -16.86 -9.28 -13.00
CA LEU A 18 -16.39 -8.10 -12.27
C LEU A 18 -17.27 -6.87 -12.54
N GLU A 19 -17.48 -6.54 -13.81
CA GLU A 19 -18.22 -5.35 -14.24
C GLU A 19 -19.66 -5.36 -13.72
N VAL A 20 -20.36 -6.48 -13.84
CA VAL A 20 -21.72 -6.65 -13.30
C VAL A 20 -21.74 -6.55 -11.78
N SER A 21 -20.75 -7.13 -11.09
CA SER A 21 -20.71 -7.14 -9.63
C SER A 21 -20.46 -5.76 -9.03
N TYR A 22 -19.69 -4.91 -9.71
CA TYR A 22 -19.36 -3.54 -9.33
C TYR A 22 -20.31 -2.49 -9.93
N GLY A 23 -21.08 -2.84 -10.95
CA GLY A 23 -21.92 -1.90 -11.70
C GLY A 23 -21.09 -0.99 -12.61
N PHE A 24 -19.97 -1.47 -13.13
CA PHE A 24 -19.08 -0.72 -14.01
C PHE A 24 -19.33 -1.02 -15.48
N PRO A 25 -19.03 -0.08 -16.40
CA PRO A 25 -19.16 -0.32 -17.83
C PRO A 25 -18.14 -1.35 -18.32
N SER A 26 -18.45 -1.96 -19.49
CA SER A 26 -17.55 -2.91 -20.14
C SER A 26 -16.18 -2.30 -20.48
N GLY A 27 -15.10 -3.06 -20.26
CA GLY A 27 -13.73 -2.62 -20.47
C GLY A 27 -13.16 -1.75 -19.34
N PHE A 28 -13.89 -1.64 -18.22
CA PHE A 28 -13.47 -0.82 -17.09
C PHE A 28 -12.14 -1.27 -16.49
N PHE A 29 -12.01 -2.53 -16.07
CA PHE A 29 -10.84 -2.99 -15.33
C PHE A 29 -9.53 -2.90 -16.12
N PRO A 30 -9.43 -3.35 -17.38
CA PRO A 30 -8.22 -3.19 -18.18
C PRO A 30 -7.84 -1.71 -18.42
N ARG A 31 -8.83 -0.83 -18.49
CA ARG A 31 -8.62 0.59 -18.70
C ARG A 31 -8.08 1.32 -17.47
N TYR A 32 -8.63 1.00 -16.28
CA TYR A 32 -8.32 1.69 -15.02
C TYR A 32 -7.20 1.03 -14.23
N TYR A 33 -6.96 -0.24 -14.44
CA TYR A 33 -5.92 -1.03 -13.79
C TYR A 33 -5.13 -1.81 -14.84
N PRO A 34 -4.51 -1.12 -15.83
CA PRO A 34 -3.82 -1.80 -16.93
C PRO A 34 -2.67 -2.69 -16.45
N TYR A 35 -2.01 -2.31 -15.36
CA TYR A 35 -0.93 -3.08 -14.73
C TYR A 35 -1.40 -4.39 -14.06
N LEU A 36 -2.72 -4.59 -13.88
CA LEU A 36 -3.30 -5.82 -13.34
C LEU A 36 -4.11 -6.61 -14.37
N TYR A 37 -4.89 -5.88 -15.19
CA TYR A 37 -5.89 -6.48 -16.10
C TYR A 37 -5.58 -6.23 -17.58
N GLY A 38 -4.55 -5.42 -17.89
CA GLY A 38 -4.18 -5.10 -19.27
C GLY A 38 -3.58 -6.31 -20.00
N GLU A 39 -3.75 -6.34 -21.31
CA GLU A 39 -3.13 -7.36 -22.16
C GLU A 39 -1.60 -7.32 -22.03
N GLY A 40 -0.96 -8.46 -21.87
CA GLY A 40 0.49 -8.57 -21.65
C GLY A 40 0.96 -8.27 -20.22
N CYS A 41 0.07 -7.75 -19.33
CA CYS A 41 0.43 -7.44 -17.94
C CYS A 41 -0.33 -8.31 -16.92
N ARG A 42 -1.47 -8.88 -17.33
CA ARG A 42 -2.28 -9.75 -16.48
C ARG A 42 -1.57 -11.09 -16.22
N ASP A 43 -1.59 -11.51 -14.96
CA ASP A 43 -1.16 -12.83 -14.53
C ASP A 43 -2.39 -13.65 -14.12
N TYR A 44 -2.78 -14.62 -14.95
CA TYR A 44 -3.95 -15.46 -14.71
C TYR A 44 -3.88 -16.20 -13.36
N SER A 45 -2.70 -16.50 -12.85
CA SER A 45 -2.52 -17.11 -11.53
C SER A 45 -2.95 -16.20 -10.36
N SER A 46 -3.15 -14.93 -10.63
CA SER A 46 -3.61 -13.93 -9.63
C SER A 46 -5.14 -13.89 -9.47
N PHE A 47 -5.91 -14.46 -10.40
CA PHE A 47 -7.37 -14.36 -10.41
C PHE A 47 -8.02 -15.65 -9.93
N TYR A 48 -8.40 -15.69 -8.65
CA TYR A 48 -9.08 -16.87 -8.05
C TYR A 48 -10.59 -16.72 -8.16
N VAL A 49 -11.25 -17.73 -8.69
CA VAL A 49 -12.70 -17.76 -8.91
C VAL A 49 -13.36 -18.96 -8.27
N VAL A 50 -14.63 -18.82 -7.95
CA VAL A 50 -15.55 -19.94 -7.73
C VAL A 50 -16.27 -20.19 -9.03
N GLU A 51 -16.15 -21.42 -9.52
CA GLU A 51 -17.02 -21.99 -10.56
C GLU A 51 -18.12 -22.81 -9.91
N ASP A 52 -19.36 -22.47 -10.19
CA ASP A 52 -20.53 -23.24 -9.74
C ASP A 52 -21.53 -23.43 -10.90
N GLY A 53 -21.91 -24.69 -11.16
CA GLY A 53 -22.78 -25.04 -12.30
C GLY A 53 -22.21 -24.63 -13.66
N GLY A 54 -20.88 -24.68 -13.85
CA GLY A 54 -20.23 -24.34 -15.12
C GLY A 54 -20.14 -22.83 -15.40
N ARG A 55 -20.37 -21.96 -14.41
CA ARG A 55 -20.28 -20.51 -14.50
C ARG A 55 -19.36 -19.92 -13.44
N LEU A 56 -18.68 -18.82 -13.77
CA LEU A 56 -17.91 -18.05 -12.81
C LEU A 56 -18.86 -17.19 -11.98
N VAL A 57 -18.89 -17.39 -10.66
CA VAL A 57 -19.88 -16.74 -9.77
C VAL A 57 -19.27 -15.78 -8.76
N SER A 58 -17.98 -15.95 -8.42
CA SER A 58 -17.28 -15.08 -7.46
C SER A 58 -15.80 -15.04 -7.77
N HIS A 59 -15.14 -13.94 -7.37
CA HIS A 59 -13.72 -13.68 -7.59
C HIS A 59 -13.06 -13.03 -6.39
N VAL A 60 -11.80 -13.38 -6.16
CA VAL A 60 -10.83 -12.65 -5.33
C VAL A 60 -9.49 -12.64 -6.05
N GLY A 61 -8.96 -11.45 -6.34
CA GLY A 61 -7.61 -11.26 -6.86
C GLY A 61 -6.58 -11.33 -5.74
N LEU A 62 -5.48 -12.07 -5.98
CA LEU A 62 -4.27 -12.07 -5.15
C LEU A 62 -3.10 -11.57 -6.01
N PHE A 63 -2.80 -10.29 -5.91
CA PHE A 63 -1.75 -9.62 -6.68
C PHE A 63 -0.46 -9.55 -5.87
N LYS A 64 0.58 -10.24 -6.33
CA LYS A 64 1.90 -10.19 -5.68
C LYS A 64 2.57 -8.87 -6.01
N MET A 65 2.95 -8.13 -4.97
CA MET A 65 3.64 -6.86 -5.09
C MET A 65 5.01 -6.95 -4.42
N ASN A 66 6.07 -6.63 -5.15
CA ASN A 66 7.41 -6.50 -4.59
C ASN A 66 7.55 -5.11 -3.99
N VAL A 67 7.73 -5.05 -2.67
CA VAL A 67 7.90 -3.81 -1.92
C VAL A 67 9.38 -3.65 -1.56
N VAL A 68 9.90 -2.46 -1.79
CA VAL A 68 11.16 -1.99 -1.20
C VAL A 68 10.80 -1.09 -0.02
N SER A 69 11.35 -1.37 1.15
CA SER A 69 11.14 -0.57 2.34
C SER A 69 12.45 -0.36 3.09
N LEU A 70 13.02 0.85 2.98
CA LEU A 70 14.31 1.23 3.58
C LEU A 70 15.43 0.20 3.29
N GLY A 71 15.51 -0.26 2.05
CA GLY A 71 16.49 -1.26 1.58
C GLY A 71 16.09 -2.71 1.79
N VAL A 72 15.02 -3.00 2.52
CA VAL A 72 14.42 -4.34 2.65
C VAL A 72 13.54 -4.61 1.44
N ARG A 73 13.69 -5.77 0.80
CA ARG A 73 12.79 -6.25 -0.26
C ARG A 73 11.96 -7.40 0.24
N LEU A 74 10.65 -7.32 0.03
CA LEU A 74 9.71 -8.39 0.36
C LEU A 74 8.55 -8.42 -0.63
N THR A 75 8.00 -9.60 -0.87
CA THR A 75 6.74 -9.75 -1.62
C THR A 75 5.56 -9.72 -0.65
N ILE A 76 4.58 -8.87 -0.92
CA ILE A 76 3.32 -8.81 -0.19
C ILE A 76 2.16 -9.21 -1.10
N GLY A 77 1.04 -9.65 -0.50
CA GLY A 77 -0.17 -10.01 -1.24
C GLY A 77 -1.21 -8.90 -1.22
N GLY A 78 -1.47 -8.27 -2.35
CA GLY A 78 -2.59 -7.34 -2.51
C GLY A 78 -3.88 -8.10 -2.81
N ILE A 79 -4.95 -7.79 -2.08
CA ILE A 79 -6.28 -8.34 -2.34
C ILE A 79 -7.12 -7.30 -3.05
N GLY A 80 -7.59 -7.64 -4.25
CA GLY A 80 -8.40 -6.72 -5.06
C GLY A 80 -9.44 -7.42 -5.94
N GLY A 81 -10.30 -6.63 -6.57
CA GLY A 81 -11.34 -7.15 -7.46
C GLY A 81 -12.33 -8.10 -6.76
N VAL A 82 -12.52 -8.00 -5.44
CA VAL A 82 -13.41 -8.90 -4.68
C VAL A 82 -14.85 -8.74 -5.13
N ALA A 83 -15.39 -9.76 -5.79
CA ALA A 83 -16.67 -9.70 -6.45
C ALA A 83 -17.47 -10.98 -6.27
N THR A 84 -18.80 -10.85 -6.23
CA THR A 84 -19.76 -11.97 -6.32
C THR A 84 -20.94 -11.49 -7.11
N LEU A 85 -21.36 -12.24 -8.12
CA LEU A 85 -22.56 -11.91 -8.90
C LEU A 85 -23.74 -11.60 -7.98
N PRO A 86 -24.54 -10.56 -8.25
CA PRO A 86 -25.65 -10.16 -7.38
C PRO A 86 -26.61 -11.30 -7.04
N SER A 87 -26.92 -12.17 -8.01
CA SER A 87 -27.79 -13.34 -7.83
C SER A 87 -27.20 -14.43 -6.94
N GLU A 88 -25.89 -14.42 -6.73
CA GLU A 88 -25.14 -15.45 -6.00
C GLU A 88 -24.62 -14.98 -4.62
N ARG A 89 -24.97 -13.76 -4.24
CA ARG A 89 -24.61 -13.21 -2.93
C ARG A 89 -25.29 -13.97 -1.78
N GLY A 90 -24.70 -13.90 -0.59
CA GLY A 90 -25.21 -14.58 0.61
C GLY A 90 -24.88 -16.08 0.71
N ARG A 91 -24.20 -16.64 -0.30
CA ARG A 91 -23.82 -18.08 -0.36
C ARG A 91 -22.43 -18.39 0.21
N GLY A 92 -21.73 -17.39 0.74
CA GLY A 92 -20.41 -17.57 1.38
C GLY A 92 -19.21 -17.65 0.43
N TYR A 93 -19.38 -17.46 -0.88
CA TYR A 93 -18.30 -17.60 -1.87
C TYR A 93 -17.11 -16.66 -1.62
N MET A 94 -17.37 -15.39 -1.27
CA MET A 94 -16.32 -14.44 -0.91
C MET A 94 -15.47 -14.97 0.27
N SER A 95 -16.12 -15.48 1.32
CA SER A 95 -15.42 -16.01 2.50
C SER A 95 -14.57 -17.22 2.16
N MET A 96 -15.09 -18.11 1.31
CA MET A 96 -14.35 -19.29 0.82
C MET A 96 -13.10 -18.89 0.04
N LEU A 97 -13.23 -17.91 -0.88
CA LEU A 97 -12.10 -17.40 -1.67
C LEU A 97 -11.07 -16.68 -0.81
N LEU A 98 -11.49 -15.80 0.12
CA LEU A 98 -10.56 -15.12 1.04
C LEU A 98 -9.77 -16.12 1.88
N ASN A 99 -10.41 -17.11 2.46
CA ASN A 99 -9.70 -18.17 3.21
C ASN A 99 -8.76 -18.97 2.32
N HIS A 100 -9.17 -19.27 1.09
CA HIS A 100 -8.33 -19.96 0.11
C HIS A 100 -7.05 -19.16 -0.20
N VAL A 101 -7.18 -17.86 -0.54
CA VAL A 101 -6.02 -17.01 -0.89
C VAL A 101 -5.12 -16.74 0.31
N ILE A 102 -5.67 -16.65 1.53
CA ILE A 102 -4.86 -16.60 2.76
C ILE A 102 -4.00 -17.87 2.86
N GLY A 103 -4.59 -19.05 2.62
CA GLY A 103 -3.85 -20.31 2.58
C GLY A 103 -2.77 -20.33 1.48
N VAL A 104 -3.06 -19.77 0.30
CA VAL A 104 -2.08 -19.62 -0.78
C VAL A 104 -0.91 -18.73 -0.34
N MET A 105 -1.19 -17.57 0.25
CA MET A 105 -0.14 -16.65 0.74
C MET A 105 0.76 -17.33 1.77
N ARG A 106 0.19 -18.07 2.72
CA ARG A 106 0.99 -18.82 3.72
C ARG A 106 1.92 -19.83 3.08
N ARG A 107 1.39 -20.68 2.17
CA ARG A 107 2.22 -21.69 1.47
C ARG A 107 3.28 -21.07 0.57
N SER A 108 3.03 -19.88 0.05
CA SER A 108 3.98 -19.14 -0.82
C SER A 108 4.98 -18.28 -0.02
N GLY A 109 4.95 -18.32 1.31
CA GLY A 109 5.87 -17.52 2.14
C GLY A 109 5.66 -16.01 2.06
N ILE A 110 4.46 -15.55 1.69
CA ILE A 110 4.10 -14.14 1.69
C ILE A 110 3.82 -13.71 3.14
N PRO A 111 4.59 -12.75 3.71
CA PRO A 111 4.47 -12.43 5.13
C PRO A 111 3.33 -11.46 5.45
N LEU A 112 2.90 -10.65 4.50
CA LEU A 112 1.97 -9.54 4.70
C LEU A 112 0.98 -9.45 3.54
N SER A 113 -0.27 -9.10 3.85
CA SER A 113 -1.30 -8.77 2.86
C SER A 113 -1.82 -7.36 3.08
N VAL A 114 -2.26 -6.72 1.99
CA VAL A 114 -2.88 -5.39 1.98
C VAL A 114 -4.14 -5.41 1.13
N LEU A 115 -5.11 -4.58 1.48
CA LEU A 115 -6.30 -4.28 0.68
C LEU A 115 -6.81 -2.86 0.95
N TRP A 116 -7.72 -2.40 0.10
CA TRP A 116 -8.50 -1.18 0.32
C TRP A 116 -9.98 -1.54 0.32
N GLY A 117 -10.61 -1.49 1.51
CA GLY A 117 -11.99 -1.90 1.65
C GLY A 117 -12.53 -1.63 3.06
N ASP A 118 -13.77 -2.02 3.26
CA ASP A 118 -14.47 -1.83 4.53
C ASP A 118 -13.81 -2.60 5.68
N ARG A 119 -13.40 -1.86 6.71
CA ARG A 119 -12.71 -2.38 7.89
C ARG A 119 -13.50 -3.47 8.61
N GLN A 120 -14.82 -3.35 8.70
CA GLN A 120 -15.64 -4.32 9.43
C GLN A 120 -15.74 -5.64 8.65
N ARG A 121 -15.97 -5.54 7.33
CA ARG A 121 -16.06 -6.70 6.44
C ARG A 121 -14.78 -7.52 6.44
N TYR A 122 -13.64 -6.87 6.20
CA TYR A 122 -12.36 -7.56 6.11
C TYR A 122 -11.73 -7.85 7.47
N GLY A 123 -12.14 -7.12 8.52
CA GLY A 123 -11.75 -7.39 9.89
C GLY A 123 -12.19 -8.76 10.41
N ALA A 124 -13.30 -9.31 9.88
CA ALA A 124 -13.72 -10.69 10.16
C ALA A 124 -12.72 -11.74 9.66
N PHE A 125 -11.80 -11.35 8.77
CA PHE A 125 -10.71 -12.19 8.24
C PHE A 125 -9.34 -11.72 8.72
N GLY A 126 -9.24 -10.88 9.75
CA GLY A 126 -8.00 -10.42 10.35
C GLY A 126 -7.28 -9.27 9.67
N TRP A 127 -7.90 -8.62 8.67
CA TRP A 127 -7.37 -7.35 8.17
C TRP A 127 -7.72 -6.20 9.10
N GLU A 128 -6.77 -5.32 9.36
CA GLU A 128 -6.94 -4.17 10.24
C GLU A 128 -6.27 -2.92 9.65
N VAL A 129 -6.83 -1.76 9.93
CA VAL A 129 -6.29 -0.46 9.56
C VAL A 129 -5.01 -0.20 10.35
N ALA A 130 -3.90 0.05 9.62
CA ALA A 130 -2.59 0.27 10.22
C ALA A 130 -1.65 1.03 9.26
N GLY A 131 -0.40 1.20 9.70
CA GLY A 131 0.60 1.98 9.02
C GLY A 131 0.41 3.47 9.26
N GLN A 132 1.40 4.26 8.86
CA GLN A 132 1.42 5.70 9.13
C GLN A 132 1.84 6.47 7.89
N LYS A 133 1.03 7.45 7.50
CA LYS A 133 1.38 8.48 6.51
C LYS A 133 0.91 9.84 6.98
N TYR A 134 1.54 10.87 6.47
CA TYR A 134 1.09 12.24 6.68
C TYR A 134 0.37 12.77 5.46
N SER A 135 -0.76 13.40 5.68
CA SER A 135 -1.45 14.25 4.72
C SER A 135 -0.98 15.68 4.92
N LEU A 136 -0.22 16.20 3.98
CA LEU A 136 0.34 17.55 4.02
C LEU A 136 -0.55 18.48 3.23
N TYR A 137 -1.03 19.54 3.87
CA TYR A 137 -1.81 20.58 3.22
C TYR A 137 -0.90 21.78 2.90
N VAL A 138 -0.71 22.04 1.62
CA VAL A 138 0.15 23.07 1.09
C VAL A 138 -0.69 24.17 0.46
N THR A 139 -0.36 25.42 0.75
CA THR A 139 -1.04 26.59 0.19
C THR A 139 -0.05 27.51 -0.52
N GLU A 140 -0.53 28.31 -1.46
CA GLU A 140 0.28 29.36 -2.12
C GLU A 140 0.99 30.25 -1.09
N ARG A 141 0.30 30.60 0.02
CA ARG A 141 0.87 31.39 1.10
C ARG A 141 2.02 30.68 1.84
N SER A 142 1.87 29.38 2.12
CA SER A 142 2.92 28.62 2.82
C SER A 142 4.16 28.44 1.93
N VAL A 143 3.96 28.17 0.65
CA VAL A 143 5.05 28.14 -0.35
C VAL A 143 5.76 29.49 -0.43
N GLY A 144 5.03 30.60 -0.57
CA GLY A 144 5.62 31.95 -0.65
C GLY A 144 6.43 32.33 0.58
N ARG A 145 6.10 31.80 1.77
CA ARG A 145 6.83 32.06 3.03
C ARG A 145 8.04 31.14 3.24
N SER A 146 8.06 29.99 2.54
CA SER A 146 9.11 28.97 2.74
C SER A 146 10.46 29.35 2.13
N GLY A 147 10.50 30.28 1.20
CA GLY A 147 11.69 30.61 0.41
C GLY A 147 12.04 29.55 -0.67
N VAL A 148 11.20 28.52 -0.84
CA VAL A 148 11.37 27.50 -1.87
C VAL A 148 11.14 28.12 -3.25
N LYS A 149 12.11 27.95 -4.15
CA LYS A 149 12.00 28.47 -5.53
C LYS A 149 11.29 27.44 -6.42
N PRO A 150 10.26 27.82 -7.16
CA PRO A 150 9.55 26.91 -8.03
C PRO A 150 10.43 26.46 -9.20
N LEU A 151 10.44 25.17 -9.49
CA LEU A 151 11.01 24.63 -10.73
C LEU A 151 10.09 24.90 -11.92
N GLU A 152 10.66 24.97 -13.10
CA GLU A 152 9.89 24.94 -14.33
C GLU A 152 9.41 23.51 -14.60
N LEU A 153 8.10 23.37 -14.81
CA LEU A 153 7.43 22.11 -15.10
C LEU A 153 6.66 22.22 -16.39
N VAL A 154 6.73 21.16 -17.17
CA VAL A 154 5.92 20.98 -18.40
C VAL A 154 4.95 19.84 -18.16
N MET A 155 3.70 20.03 -18.56
CA MET A 155 2.74 18.93 -18.60
C MET A 155 3.11 18.02 -19.77
N ALA A 156 3.39 16.75 -19.50
CA ALA A 156 3.78 15.77 -20.49
C ALA A 156 2.64 14.80 -20.80
N GLN A 157 2.70 14.17 -21.97
CA GLN A 157 1.90 12.98 -22.22
C GLN A 157 2.40 11.85 -21.32
N TRP A 158 1.47 11.01 -20.83
CA TRP A 158 1.80 9.97 -19.85
C TRP A 158 2.93 9.04 -20.33
N ASP A 159 2.77 8.50 -21.54
CA ASP A 159 3.73 7.52 -22.08
C ASP A 159 5.10 8.15 -22.36
N ASP A 160 5.16 9.42 -22.75
CA ASP A 160 6.41 10.16 -22.96
C ASP A 160 7.13 10.44 -21.62
N ALA A 161 6.39 10.53 -20.51
CA ALA A 161 6.92 10.79 -19.18
C ALA A 161 7.45 9.50 -18.49
N LEU A 162 7.09 8.30 -18.94
CA LEU A 162 7.44 7.04 -18.29
C LEU A 162 8.95 6.88 -18.00
N PRO A 163 9.89 7.22 -18.92
CA PRO A 163 11.32 7.12 -18.63
C PRO A 163 11.75 8.03 -17.47
N THR A 164 11.27 9.27 -17.44
CA THR A 164 11.55 10.23 -16.36
C THR A 164 10.93 9.74 -15.05
N MET A 165 9.71 9.26 -15.07
CA MET A 165 9.04 8.70 -13.91
C MET A 165 9.80 7.50 -13.37
N ALA A 166 10.17 6.54 -14.22
CA ALA A 166 10.92 5.34 -13.83
C ALA A 166 12.24 5.70 -13.15
N MET A 167 13.00 6.62 -13.74
CA MET A 167 14.27 7.07 -13.21
C MET A 167 14.15 7.70 -11.82
N HIS A 168 13.23 8.65 -11.65
CA HIS A 168 13.08 9.39 -10.39
C HIS A 168 12.33 8.61 -9.31
N TYR A 169 11.46 7.67 -9.68
CA TYR A 169 10.73 6.82 -8.74
C TYR A 169 11.65 6.02 -7.82
N GLU A 170 12.83 5.63 -8.31
CA GLU A 170 13.82 4.90 -7.52
C GLU A 170 14.33 5.68 -6.30
N SER A 171 14.16 7.01 -6.27
CA SER A 171 14.47 7.85 -5.10
C SER A 171 13.52 7.63 -3.92
N ILE A 172 12.35 7.02 -4.13
CA ILE A 172 11.37 6.77 -3.08
C ILE A 172 11.83 5.56 -2.26
N PRO A 173 12.18 5.73 -0.97
CA PRO A 173 12.80 4.67 -0.18
C PRO A 173 11.82 3.58 0.25
N ILE A 174 10.52 3.87 0.22
CA ILE A 174 9.45 2.91 0.53
C ILE A 174 8.46 2.93 -0.63
N ARG A 175 8.52 1.90 -1.47
CA ARG A 175 7.79 1.84 -2.74
C ARG A 175 7.44 0.41 -3.16
N VAL A 176 6.54 0.27 -4.11
CA VAL A 176 6.31 -0.97 -4.87
C VAL A 176 7.18 -0.95 -6.12
N GLU A 177 7.88 -2.02 -6.44
CA GLU A 177 8.59 -2.16 -7.72
C GLU A 177 7.56 -2.21 -8.86
N ARG A 178 7.77 -1.40 -9.90
CA ARG A 178 6.85 -1.27 -11.04
C ARG A 178 7.43 -1.83 -12.33
N ASN A 179 6.64 -2.60 -13.05
CA ASN A 179 6.86 -2.80 -14.47
C ASN A 179 6.25 -1.63 -15.24
N TRP A 180 7.05 -0.62 -15.58
CA TRP A 180 6.58 0.62 -16.20
C TRP A 180 5.88 0.43 -17.56
N GLU A 181 6.20 -0.63 -18.30
CA GLU A 181 5.50 -0.95 -19.54
C GLU A 181 4.02 -1.23 -19.29
N CYS A 182 3.68 -1.79 -18.13
CA CYS A 182 2.30 -2.07 -17.72
C CYS A 182 1.52 -0.81 -17.29
N TYR A 183 2.18 0.34 -17.20
CA TYR A 183 1.55 1.64 -16.94
C TYR A 183 1.30 2.46 -18.21
N ARG A 184 1.63 1.94 -19.40
CA ARG A 184 1.30 2.59 -20.67
C ARG A 184 -0.22 2.77 -20.80
N GLY A 185 -0.61 3.91 -21.34
CA GLY A 185 -2.02 4.25 -21.51
C GLY A 185 -2.81 4.42 -20.19
N PHE A 186 -2.14 4.41 -19.04
CA PHE A 186 -2.79 4.56 -17.73
C PHE A 186 -3.63 5.85 -17.63
N GLN A 187 -3.27 6.88 -18.38
CA GLN A 187 -3.97 8.17 -18.42
C GLN A 187 -5.28 8.13 -19.22
N SER A 188 -5.54 7.07 -19.99
CA SER A 188 -6.78 6.94 -20.78
C SER A 188 -8.02 6.67 -19.92
N LEU A 189 -7.98 6.98 -18.63
CA LEU A 189 -9.09 6.91 -17.69
C LEU A 189 -10.14 7.92 -18.10
N ASP A 190 -11.36 7.44 -18.33
CA ASP A 190 -12.51 8.33 -18.48
C ASP A 190 -12.97 8.80 -17.09
N PRO A 191 -12.70 10.06 -16.71
CA PRO A 191 -13.06 10.56 -15.39
C PRO A 191 -14.58 10.60 -15.18
N ALA A 192 -15.35 10.72 -16.24
CA ALA A 192 -16.80 10.81 -16.18
C ALA A 192 -17.43 9.47 -15.74
N ALA A 193 -16.82 8.34 -16.07
CA ALA A 193 -17.34 7.01 -15.73
C ALA A 193 -17.27 6.70 -14.24
N LEU A 194 -16.44 7.43 -13.46
CA LEU A 194 -16.21 7.14 -12.04
C LEU A 194 -16.30 8.35 -11.11
N GLY A 195 -16.48 9.56 -11.67
CA GLY A 195 -16.33 10.79 -10.91
C GLY A 195 -14.89 11.01 -10.39
N ASN A 196 -13.91 10.25 -10.88
CA ASN A 196 -12.50 10.47 -10.60
C ASN A 196 -11.92 11.43 -11.62
N PRO A 197 -11.26 12.52 -11.20
CA PRO A 197 -10.64 13.45 -12.12
C PRO A 197 -9.43 12.79 -12.83
N PRO A 198 -9.06 13.26 -14.05
CA PRO A 198 -7.92 12.74 -14.79
C PRO A 198 -6.61 12.94 -14.01
N MET A 199 -5.69 11.99 -14.15
CA MET A 199 -4.31 12.18 -13.72
C MET A 199 -3.51 12.89 -14.81
N ARG A 200 -2.60 13.77 -14.40
CA ARG A 200 -1.70 14.52 -15.29
C ARG A 200 -0.29 14.39 -14.77
N VAL A 201 0.67 14.23 -15.67
CA VAL A 201 2.10 14.18 -15.35
C VAL A 201 2.74 15.51 -15.69
N TRP A 202 3.50 16.01 -14.73
CA TRP A 202 4.31 17.22 -14.83
C TRP A 202 5.76 16.82 -14.67
N VAL A 203 6.61 17.20 -15.63
CA VAL A 203 8.01 16.79 -15.66
C VAL A 203 8.94 18.00 -15.68
N SER A 204 10.13 17.79 -15.13
CA SER A 204 11.30 18.65 -15.28
C SER A 204 12.54 17.77 -15.42
N GLU A 205 13.71 18.36 -15.69
CA GLU A 205 14.99 17.64 -15.65
C GLU A 205 15.36 17.11 -14.25
N HIS A 206 14.64 17.55 -13.20
CA HIS A 206 14.96 17.25 -11.82
C HIS A 206 13.97 16.30 -11.14
N GLY A 207 12.90 15.90 -11.84
CA GLY A 207 11.89 15.02 -11.28
C GLY A 207 10.55 15.13 -11.97
N TYR A 208 9.56 14.50 -11.36
CA TYR A 208 8.19 14.54 -11.84
C TYR A 208 7.19 14.71 -10.68
N LEU A 209 5.97 15.10 -11.06
CA LEU A 209 4.82 15.17 -10.20
C LEU A 209 3.60 14.63 -10.95
N ILE A 210 2.80 13.80 -10.29
CA ILE A 210 1.50 13.34 -10.79
C ILE A 210 0.42 14.05 -10.01
N SER A 211 -0.44 14.80 -10.71
CA SER A 211 -1.61 15.43 -10.12
C SER A 211 -2.89 14.73 -10.54
N GLN A 212 -3.92 14.84 -9.69
CA GLN A 212 -5.26 14.36 -9.96
C GLN A 212 -6.26 15.49 -9.74
N GLY A 213 -7.10 15.75 -10.75
CA GLY A 213 -8.09 16.82 -10.69
C GLY A 213 -7.61 18.18 -11.20
N GLU A 214 -8.59 19.04 -11.42
CA GLU A 214 -8.41 20.40 -11.88
C GLU A 214 -8.88 21.35 -10.75
N GLY A 215 -7.95 22.09 -10.18
CA GLY A 215 -8.26 23.13 -9.22
C GLY A 215 -7.89 22.83 -7.76
N ASP A 216 -8.26 23.78 -6.93
CA ASP A 216 -7.95 23.78 -5.51
C ASP A 216 -8.66 22.65 -4.74
N VAL A 217 -7.94 22.03 -3.85
CA VAL A 217 -8.56 21.15 -2.83
C VAL A 217 -9.43 22.02 -1.93
N LYS A 218 -10.71 21.66 -1.84
CA LYS A 218 -11.69 22.40 -1.02
C LYS A 218 -11.69 21.90 0.42
N ASP A 219 -11.48 20.59 0.60
CA ASP A 219 -11.47 19.94 1.92
C ASP A 219 -10.05 19.52 2.28
N PRO A 220 -9.50 20.02 3.39
CA PRO A 220 -8.18 19.61 3.89
C PRO A 220 -8.08 18.12 4.24
N LEU A 221 -9.23 17.47 4.51
CA LEU A 221 -9.35 16.03 4.76
C LEU A 221 -9.58 15.24 3.47
N GLY A 222 -9.64 15.94 2.33
CA GLY A 222 -9.94 15.36 1.03
C GLY A 222 -8.85 14.44 0.49
N ARG A 223 -9.14 13.85 -0.67
CA ARG A 223 -8.16 13.03 -1.40
C ARG A 223 -6.97 13.88 -1.84
N PRO A 224 -5.75 13.31 -1.89
CA PRO A 224 -4.59 14.03 -2.41
C PRO A 224 -4.81 14.38 -3.87
N ASN A 225 -4.53 15.64 -4.24
CA ASN A 225 -4.49 16.06 -5.63
C ASN A 225 -3.06 16.04 -6.19
N VAL A 226 -2.03 15.95 -5.33
CA VAL A 226 -0.70 15.49 -5.73
C VAL A 226 -0.59 14.02 -5.33
N VAL A 227 -0.69 13.15 -6.33
CA VAL A 227 -0.74 11.69 -6.16
C VAL A 227 0.65 11.13 -5.87
N GLU A 228 1.65 11.65 -6.57
CA GLU A 228 3.04 11.23 -6.44
C GLU A 228 3.97 12.36 -6.85
N VAL A 229 5.09 12.51 -6.16
CA VAL A 229 6.17 13.42 -6.51
C VAL A 229 7.50 12.76 -6.17
N ALA A 230 8.47 12.81 -7.10
CA ALA A 230 9.77 12.21 -6.87
C ALA A 230 10.90 12.98 -7.55
N SER A 231 12.05 13.04 -6.87
CA SER A 231 13.27 13.67 -7.35
C SER A 231 14.50 12.97 -6.80
N LEU A 232 15.40 12.52 -7.67
CA LEU A 232 16.70 11.98 -7.27
C LEU A 232 17.57 13.02 -6.54
N LYS A 233 17.30 14.32 -6.77
CA LYS A 233 18.03 15.43 -6.13
C LYS A 233 17.36 15.95 -4.85
N GLY A 234 16.23 15.36 -4.44
CA GLY A 234 15.48 15.82 -3.25
C GLY A 234 14.81 17.19 -3.44
N LEU A 235 14.28 17.47 -4.61
CA LEU A 235 13.64 18.75 -4.97
C LEU A 235 12.11 18.65 -5.02
N GLU A 236 11.50 17.81 -4.19
CA GLU A 236 10.05 17.58 -4.20
C GLU A 236 9.27 18.84 -3.83
N ALA A 237 9.77 19.66 -2.90
CA ALA A 237 9.12 20.92 -2.51
C ALA A 237 9.15 21.95 -3.66
N GLU A 238 10.26 22.01 -4.40
CA GLU A 238 10.46 22.85 -5.58
C GLU A 238 9.56 22.40 -6.75
N LEU A 239 9.39 21.07 -6.93
CA LEU A 239 8.45 20.49 -7.91
C LEU A 239 7.01 20.85 -7.58
N VAL A 240 6.59 20.71 -6.31
CA VAL A 240 5.24 21.08 -5.87
C VAL A 240 4.99 22.58 -6.05
N SER A 241 5.96 23.41 -5.70
CA SER A 241 5.89 24.86 -5.93
C SER A 241 5.77 25.22 -7.42
N GLY A 242 6.54 24.51 -8.27
CA GLY A 242 6.48 24.64 -9.72
C GLY A 242 5.13 24.23 -10.31
N PHE A 243 4.58 23.10 -9.84
CA PHE A 243 3.25 22.63 -10.21
C PHE A 243 2.17 23.66 -9.86
N MET A 244 2.17 24.18 -8.63
CA MET A 244 1.19 25.17 -8.21
C MET A 244 1.26 26.43 -9.08
N ARG A 245 2.47 26.89 -9.44
CA ARG A 245 2.66 28.03 -10.35
C ARG A 245 2.19 27.74 -11.76
N ALA A 246 2.54 26.57 -12.33
CA ALA A 246 2.22 26.23 -13.71
C ALA A 246 0.73 25.92 -13.93
N SER A 247 0.08 25.31 -12.96
CA SER A 247 -1.34 24.93 -13.00
C SER A 247 -2.30 26.01 -12.51
N GLY A 248 -1.81 27.02 -11.76
CA GLY A 248 -2.64 28.01 -11.07
C GLY A 248 -3.38 27.49 -9.84
N VAL A 249 -3.11 26.24 -9.42
CA VAL A 249 -3.69 25.63 -8.21
C VAL A 249 -3.08 26.26 -6.97
N ARG A 250 -3.91 26.74 -6.05
CA ARG A 250 -3.47 27.47 -4.84
C ARG A 250 -3.41 26.57 -3.60
N ARG A 251 -3.99 25.38 -3.65
CA ARG A 251 -4.10 24.44 -2.51
C ARG A 251 -3.92 23.03 -2.98
N VAL A 252 -2.97 22.32 -2.38
CA VAL A 252 -2.72 20.92 -2.68
C VAL A 252 -2.64 20.08 -1.41
N ILE A 253 -2.99 18.81 -1.54
CA ILE A 253 -2.77 17.77 -0.53
C ILE A 253 -1.80 16.76 -1.12
N ILE A 254 -0.80 16.40 -0.30
CA ILE A 254 0.22 15.40 -0.63
C ILE A 254 0.25 14.37 0.48
N HIS A 255 0.22 13.08 0.13
CA HIS A 255 0.44 12.03 1.10
C HIS A 255 1.91 11.56 1.05
N VAL A 256 2.51 11.45 2.23
CA VAL A 256 3.90 10.97 2.40
C VAL A 256 3.93 9.93 3.50
N ASN A 257 4.59 8.80 3.25
CA ASN A 257 4.79 7.80 4.30
C ASN A 257 5.60 8.41 5.47
N ALA A 258 5.20 8.10 6.72
CA ALA A 258 5.81 8.69 7.92
C ALA A 258 7.31 8.34 8.07
N HIS A 259 7.74 7.22 7.50
CA HIS A 259 9.12 6.74 7.57
C HIS A 259 9.98 7.18 6.36
N ASP A 260 9.43 7.90 5.40
CA ASP A 260 10.20 8.60 4.38
C ASP A 260 10.63 9.97 4.92
N GLU A 261 11.47 9.94 5.94
CA GLU A 261 11.88 11.13 6.73
C GLU A 261 12.48 12.22 5.84
N GLY A 262 13.28 11.84 4.84
CA GLY A 262 13.92 12.79 3.94
C GLY A 262 12.91 13.58 3.12
N ARG A 263 11.99 12.91 2.43
CA ARG A 263 10.95 13.54 1.62
C ARG A 263 9.93 14.28 2.49
N LEU A 264 9.55 13.68 3.62
CA LEU A 264 8.66 14.30 4.60
C LEU A 264 9.23 15.64 5.10
N SER A 265 10.50 15.67 5.54
CA SER A 265 11.17 16.88 6.00
C SER A 265 11.19 17.97 4.93
N ARG A 266 11.50 17.62 3.68
CA ARG A 266 11.51 18.58 2.57
C ARG A 266 10.14 19.17 2.28
N LEU A 267 9.09 18.34 2.26
CA LEU A 267 7.73 18.78 1.97
C LEU A 267 7.08 19.53 3.15
N LEU A 268 7.45 19.23 4.40
CA LEU A 268 7.02 19.99 5.57
C LEU A 268 7.42 21.47 5.51
N ARG A 269 8.53 21.81 4.83
CA ARG A 269 8.97 23.21 4.64
C ARG A 269 7.92 24.08 3.94
N ILE A 270 7.09 23.47 3.09
CA ILE A 270 6.05 24.17 2.33
C ILE A 270 4.62 23.91 2.85
N ALA A 271 4.45 22.99 3.80
CA ALA A 271 3.14 22.65 4.36
C ALA A 271 2.62 23.74 5.31
N SER A 272 1.33 24.06 5.23
CA SER A 272 0.64 24.93 6.19
C SER A 272 0.30 24.17 7.47
N TYR A 273 -0.10 22.92 7.34
CA TYR A 273 -0.33 21.96 8.43
C TYR A 273 -0.33 20.54 7.87
N TYR A 274 -0.38 19.58 8.76
CA TYR A 274 -0.42 18.16 8.41
C TYR A 274 -1.32 17.37 9.36
N MET A 275 -1.74 16.19 8.91
CA MET A 275 -2.46 15.22 9.72
C MET A 275 -1.85 13.84 9.51
N GLU A 276 -1.82 13.06 10.59
CA GLU A 276 -1.49 11.65 10.50
C GLU A 276 -2.71 10.84 10.07
N LEU A 277 -2.51 9.96 9.10
CA LEU A 277 -3.52 9.06 8.56
C LEU A 277 -2.98 7.62 8.56
N PRO A 278 -3.85 6.61 8.64
CA PRO A 278 -3.43 5.23 8.40
C PRO A 278 -3.00 5.05 6.94
N GLU A 279 -2.08 4.11 6.72
CA GLU A 279 -1.57 3.80 5.39
C GLU A 279 -2.55 2.96 4.56
N GLY A 280 -3.10 1.91 5.16
CA GLY A 280 -3.99 0.96 4.49
C GLY A 280 -4.63 -0.03 5.46
N VAL A 281 -5.17 -1.11 4.89
CA VAL A 281 -5.78 -2.21 5.64
C VAL A 281 -4.92 -3.46 5.45
N PHE A 282 -4.25 -3.91 6.50
CA PHE A 282 -3.23 -4.95 6.45
C PHE A 282 -3.62 -6.20 7.23
N ARG A 283 -3.07 -7.33 6.82
CA ARG A 283 -3.10 -8.58 7.58
C ARG A 283 -1.71 -9.19 7.63
N ILE A 284 -1.23 -9.56 8.79
CA ILE A 284 -0.01 -10.36 8.94
C ILE A 284 -0.37 -11.80 8.59
N ILE A 285 0.36 -12.37 7.62
CA ILE A 285 0.16 -13.75 7.12
C ILE A 285 1.16 -14.68 7.78
N ASN A 286 2.41 -14.19 8.02
CA ASN A 286 3.45 -14.91 8.70
C ASN A 286 4.31 -13.91 9.50
N LEU A 287 4.13 -13.89 10.80
CA LEU A 287 4.76 -12.94 11.72
C LEU A 287 6.29 -13.06 11.71
N SER A 288 6.79 -14.29 11.78
CA SER A 288 8.24 -14.50 11.87
C SER A 288 8.96 -14.13 10.58
N LEU A 289 8.39 -14.46 9.41
CA LEU A 289 8.95 -14.03 8.12
C LEU A 289 8.93 -12.50 7.98
N LEU A 290 7.85 -11.85 8.44
CA LEU A 290 7.76 -10.39 8.44
C LEU A 290 8.84 -9.76 9.31
N LEU A 291 8.95 -10.17 10.57
CA LEU A 291 9.96 -9.64 11.49
C LEU A 291 11.38 -9.96 11.03
N LYS A 292 11.61 -11.17 10.51
CA LYS A 292 12.93 -11.61 10.00
C LYS A 292 13.40 -10.77 8.83
N ALA A 293 12.49 -10.37 7.93
CA ALA A 293 12.85 -9.50 6.81
C ALA A 293 13.41 -8.14 7.28
N PHE A 294 12.99 -7.66 8.45
CA PHE A 294 13.38 -6.35 8.99
C PHE A 294 14.43 -6.41 10.11
N THR A 295 15.07 -7.55 10.37
CA THR A 295 16.04 -7.70 11.47
C THR A 295 17.14 -6.64 11.45
N ARG A 296 17.64 -6.25 10.27
CA ARG A 296 18.65 -5.18 10.14
C ARG A 296 18.09 -3.84 10.64
N LEU A 297 16.93 -3.41 10.15
CA LEU A 297 16.29 -2.16 10.60
C LEU A 297 16.00 -2.18 12.11
N LEU A 298 15.51 -3.31 12.62
CA LEU A 298 15.23 -3.47 14.06
C LEU A 298 16.53 -3.43 14.87
N SER A 299 17.63 -3.98 14.36
CA SER A 299 18.96 -3.91 15.00
C SER A 299 19.49 -2.47 15.03
N ASP A 300 19.39 -1.74 13.91
CA ASP A 300 19.81 -0.33 13.85
C ASP A 300 19.04 0.50 14.90
N ARG A 301 17.73 0.26 15.03
CA ARG A 301 16.88 0.90 16.04
C ARG A 301 17.24 0.49 17.46
N ALA A 302 17.48 -0.82 17.70
CA ALA A 302 17.88 -1.31 19.02
C ALA A 302 19.18 -0.66 19.51
N GLN A 303 20.18 -0.53 18.60
CA GLN A 303 21.43 0.17 18.90
C GLN A 303 21.19 1.65 19.16
N GLY A 304 20.35 2.31 18.34
CA GLY A 304 20.01 3.73 18.49
C GLY A 304 19.35 4.07 19.83
N VAL A 305 18.53 3.18 20.38
CA VAL A 305 17.88 3.37 21.70
C VAL A 305 18.64 2.70 22.85
N GLY A 306 19.80 2.07 22.60
CA GLY A 306 20.61 1.40 23.61
C GLY A 306 20.00 0.11 24.16
N LEU A 307 19.06 -0.51 23.45
CA LEU A 307 18.48 -1.80 23.83
C LEU A 307 19.48 -2.93 23.48
N ARG A 308 20.13 -3.50 24.50
CA ARG A 308 21.18 -4.50 24.31
C ARG A 308 20.71 -5.92 24.49
N ASP A 309 19.87 -6.17 25.50
CA ASP A 309 19.39 -7.50 25.86
C ASP A 309 17.88 -7.47 26.07
N TYR A 310 17.19 -8.21 25.22
CA TYR A 310 15.74 -8.32 25.30
C TYR A 310 15.29 -9.60 24.59
N GLU A 311 14.27 -10.24 25.13
CA GLU A 311 13.70 -11.44 24.57
C GLU A 311 12.19 -11.47 24.81
N VAL A 312 11.42 -11.73 23.76
CA VAL A 312 9.97 -11.88 23.85
C VAL A 312 9.45 -12.82 22.76
N THR A 313 8.54 -13.71 23.13
CA THR A 313 7.71 -14.45 22.18
C THR A 313 6.38 -13.74 22.03
N LEU A 314 6.11 -13.24 20.82
CA LEU A 314 4.82 -12.65 20.43
C LEU A 314 3.98 -13.70 19.72
N GLY A 315 2.75 -13.93 20.19
CA GLY A 315 1.73 -14.73 19.54
C GLY A 315 0.62 -13.86 18.98
N LEU A 316 0.28 -14.06 17.71
CA LEU A 316 -0.93 -13.48 17.09
C LEU A 316 -2.01 -14.54 17.05
N ARG A 317 -3.09 -14.32 17.80
CA ARG A 317 -4.21 -15.25 17.89
C ARG A 317 -5.19 -15.05 16.74
N PHE A 318 -5.32 -16.06 15.92
CA PHE A 318 -6.37 -16.24 14.94
C PHE A 318 -7.46 -17.16 15.52
N ASN A 319 -8.58 -17.29 14.84
CA ASN A 319 -9.71 -18.10 15.35
C ASN A 319 -9.32 -19.54 15.68
N ASP A 320 -8.44 -20.17 14.89
CA ASP A 320 -8.13 -21.60 14.91
C ASP A 320 -6.65 -21.92 15.18
N TYR A 321 -5.78 -20.91 15.24
CA TYR A 321 -4.34 -21.09 15.49
C TYR A 321 -3.71 -19.80 16.05
N VAL A 322 -2.48 -19.92 16.56
CA VAL A 322 -1.64 -18.80 16.98
C VAL A 322 -0.36 -18.80 16.16
N ASP A 323 -0.12 -17.71 15.43
CA ASP A 323 1.15 -17.47 14.74
C ASP A 323 2.16 -16.87 15.74
N LYS A 324 3.33 -17.49 15.91
CA LYS A 324 4.31 -17.14 16.94
C LYS A 324 5.66 -16.78 16.34
N ALA A 325 6.29 -15.78 16.92
CA ALA A 325 7.68 -15.45 16.65
C ALA A 325 8.39 -15.03 17.93
N THR A 326 9.59 -15.52 18.15
CA THR A 326 10.45 -15.09 19.26
C THR A 326 11.49 -14.13 18.70
N LEU A 327 11.52 -12.93 19.28
CA LEU A 327 12.50 -11.89 18.95
C LEU A 327 13.54 -11.83 20.07
N PHE A 328 14.79 -11.90 19.68
CA PHE A 328 15.95 -11.76 20.54
C PHE A 328 16.71 -10.50 20.20
N VAL A 329 17.13 -9.75 21.20
CA VAL A 329 18.12 -8.69 21.07
C VAL A 329 19.32 -9.10 21.92
N ARG A 330 20.49 -9.27 21.30
CA ARG A 330 21.74 -9.62 21.98
C ARG A 330 22.83 -8.67 21.52
N GLY A 331 23.39 -7.91 22.47
CA GLY A 331 24.37 -6.87 22.14
C GLY A 331 23.84 -5.80 21.18
N GLY A 332 22.51 -5.57 21.12
CA GLY A 332 21.87 -4.65 20.17
C GLY A 332 21.61 -5.23 18.79
N VAL A 333 21.90 -6.52 18.55
CA VAL A 333 21.56 -7.22 17.31
C VAL A 333 20.27 -7.98 17.49
N VAL A 334 19.34 -7.77 16.54
CA VAL A 334 18.03 -8.44 16.54
C VAL A 334 18.09 -9.72 15.70
N ASP A 335 17.59 -10.80 16.24
CA ASP A 335 17.30 -12.06 15.52
C ASP A 335 15.87 -12.53 15.82
N VAL A 336 15.34 -13.38 14.95
CA VAL A 336 13.96 -13.89 15.04
C VAL A 336 13.95 -15.40 14.83
N SER A 337 13.43 -16.14 15.82
CA SER A 337 13.24 -17.59 15.75
C SER A 337 11.77 -17.97 15.68
N LEU A 338 11.50 -19.07 14.95
CA LEU A 338 10.17 -19.67 14.79
C LEU A 338 9.79 -20.61 15.93
N ASN A 339 10.78 -21.29 16.54
CA ASN A 339 10.55 -22.50 17.35
C ASN A 339 11.03 -22.38 18.80
N GLU A 340 11.71 -21.32 19.17
CA GLU A 340 12.17 -21.09 20.53
C GLU A 340 11.11 -20.31 21.29
N ALA A 341 10.63 -20.86 22.40
CA ALA A 341 9.75 -20.14 23.31
C ALA A 341 10.60 -19.43 24.36
N SER A 342 10.39 -18.13 24.53
CA SER A 342 11.00 -17.39 25.65
C SER A 342 10.11 -17.46 26.89
N GLY A 343 10.70 -17.18 28.08
CA GLY A 343 9.94 -17.01 29.31
C GLY A 343 8.95 -15.83 29.28
N ASN A 344 9.09 -14.90 28.33
CA ASN A 344 8.23 -13.72 28.13
C ASN A 344 7.28 -13.94 26.95
N TYR A 345 6.30 -14.80 27.13
CA TYR A 345 5.26 -15.00 26.12
C TYR A 345 4.13 -13.99 26.28
N VAL A 346 3.78 -13.32 25.20
CA VAL A 346 2.61 -12.43 25.13
C VAL A 346 1.79 -12.75 23.89
N GLU A 347 0.52 -13.02 24.10
CA GLU A 347 -0.44 -13.23 23.02
C GLU A 347 -1.35 -12.03 22.89
N VAL A 348 -1.57 -11.61 21.66
CA VAL A 348 -2.49 -10.53 21.29
C VAL A 348 -3.43 -10.99 20.19
N ASP A 349 -4.57 -10.34 20.07
CA ASP A 349 -5.47 -10.53 18.93
C ASP A 349 -4.76 -10.18 17.62
N GLU A 350 -5.10 -10.88 16.52
CA GLU A 350 -4.46 -10.69 15.22
C GLU A 350 -4.49 -9.24 14.74
N ARG A 351 -5.60 -8.52 14.98
CA ARG A 351 -5.78 -7.13 14.58
C ARG A 351 -4.96 -6.17 15.47
N ASP A 352 -4.88 -6.45 16.77
CA ASP A 352 -3.97 -5.73 17.67
C ASP A 352 -2.51 -5.97 17.27
N GLY A 353 -2.17 -7.18 16.84
CA GLY A 353 -0.86 -7.49 16.28
C GLY A 353 -0.53 -6.68 15.02
N VAL A 354 -1.48 -6.50 14.12
CA VAL A 354 -1.29 -5.64 12.94
C VAL A 354 -0.99 -4.20 13.35
N ARG A 355 -1.77 -3.63 14.30
CA ARG A 355 -1.54 -2.28 14.82
C ARG A 355 -0.22 -2.15 15.56
N LEU A 356 0.16 -3.17 16.34
CA LEU A 356 1.44 -3.22 17.05
C LEU A 356 2.62 -3.17 16.09
N ILE A 357 2.61 -4.02 15.07
CA ILE A 357 3.76 -4.21 14.16
C ILE A 357 3.87 -3.11 13.11
N LEU A 358 2.76 -2.64 12.57
CA LEU A 358 2.76 -1.67 11.47
C LEU A 358 2.44 -0.23 11.90
N GLY A 359 2.07 -0.04 13.15
CA GLY A 359 1.64 1.26 13.69
C GLY A 359 0.14 1.46 13.54
N GLY A 360 -0.47 1.86 14.65
CA GLY A 360 -1.89 2.16 14.76
C GLY A 360 -2.29 2.40 16.19
N PRO A 361 -3.53 2.84 16.46
CA PRO A 361 -3.99 3.09 17.82
C PRO A 361 -4.07 1.77 18.59
N MET A 362 -3.38 1.73 19.71
CA MET A 362 -3.31 0.59 20.63
C MET A 362 -3.96 0.94 21.96
N GLY A 363 -4.60 -0.07 22.58
CA GLY A 363 -4.92 -0.05 24.00
C GLY A 363 -3.64 -0.15 24.86
N PRO A 364 -3.78 -0.44 26.17
CA PRO A 364 -2.63 -0.62 27.05
C PRO A 364 -1.72 -1.74 26.56
N VAL A 365 -0.46 -1.40 26.27
CA VAL A 365 0.54 -2.38 25.81
C VAL A 365 1.04 -3.21 26.99
N PRO A 366 1.00 -4.55 26.92
CA PRO A 366 1.55 -5.43 27.93
C PRO A 366 3.00 -5.11 28.27
N LYS A 367 3.36 -5.15 29.54
CA LYS A 367 4.69 -4.79 30.03
C LYS A 367 5.85 -5.46 29.26
N PRO A 368 5.80 -6.77 28.94
CA PRO A 368 6.88 -7.39 28.18
C PRO A 368 7.07 -6.85 26.76
N LEU A 369 6.04 -6.25 26.13
CA LEU A 369 6.12 -5.70 24.79
C LEU A 369 6.62 -4.25 24.75
N LYS A 370 6.77 -3.55 25.88
CA LYS A 370 7.21 -2.16 25.90
C LYS A 370 8.58 -1.93 25.24
N PRO A 371 9.61 -2.78 25.46
CA PRO A 371 10.86 -2.63 24.73
C PRO A 371 10.71 -2.84 23.21
N LEU A 372 9.86 -3.80 22.79
CA LEU A 372 9.58 -4.01 21.36
C LEU A 372 9.00 -2.78 20.68
N MET A 373 8.16 -2.00 21.39
CA MET A 373 7.58 -0.76 20.85
C MET A 373 8.63 0.27 20.44
N THR A 374 9.83 0.23 21.03
CA THR A 374 10.91 1.16 20.64
C THR A 374 11.54 0.79 19.29
N LEU A 375 11.33 -0.44 18.83
CA LEU A 375 11.83 -0.96 17.57
C LEU A 375 10.81 -0.84 16.42
N LEU A 376 9.52 -0.67 16.76
CA LEU A 376 8.39 -0.60 15.84
C LEU A 376 8.00 0.87 15.55
N PRO A 377 7.16 1.14 14.57
CA PRO A 377 6.55 0.18 13.64
C PRO A 377 7.47 -0.20 12.47
N ILE A 378 7.16 -1.32 11.81
CA ILE A 378 7.77 -1.68 10.52
C ILE A 378 7.19 -0.77 9.43
N PRO A 379 8.04 -0.09 8.64
CA PRO A 379 7.59 0.82 7.59
C PRO A 379 7.11 0.04 6.36
N ILE A 380 5.86 0.23 6.00
CA ILE A 380 5.27 -0.30 4.76
C ILE A 380 4.47 0.80 4.09
N HIS A 381 4.58 0.88 2.77
CA HIS A 381 3.82 1.82 1.95
C HIS A 381 3.44 1.16 0.62
N VAL A 382 2.20 1.36 0.23
CA VAL A 382 1.72 1.04 -1.12
C VAL A 382 1.19 2.32 -1.74
N PRO A 383 1.90 2.89 -2.73
CA PRO A 383 1.49 4.10 -3.40
C PRO A 383 0.11 3.97 -4.06
N LEU A 384 -0.61 5.09 -4.19
CA LEU A 384 -1.95 5.12 -4.77
C LEU A 384 -2.02 4.50 -6.18
N LEU A 385 -0.97 4.69 -6.99
CA LEU A 385 -0.85 4.10 -8.32
C LEU A 385 -0.66 2.57 -8.33
N ASN A 386 -0.45 1.94 -7.17
CA ASN A 386 -0.28 0.50 -7.00
C ASN A 386 -1.45 -0.15 -6.26
N TYR A 387 -2.56 0.56 -6.07
CA TYR A 387 -3.77 0.00 -5.46
C TYR A 387 -4.33 -1.14 -6.33
N VAL A 388 -4.79 -2.20 -5.69
CA VAL A 388 -5.30 -3.43 -6.32
C VAL A 388 -6.77 -3.66 -6.04
#